data_ed8defd7128674f60a6ff576d3a2cf49
#
_entry.id   ed8defd7128674f60a6ff576d3a2cf49
#
_cell.length_a   1.000
_cell.length_b   1.000
_cell.length_c   1.000
_cell.angle_alpha   90.00
_cell.angle_beta   90.00
_cell.angle_gamma   90.00
#
_symmetry.space_group_name_H-M   'P 1'
#
loop_
_entity.id
_entity.type
_entity.pdbx_description
1 polymer ?
#
loop_
_entity_poly.entity_id
_entity_poly.type
_entity_poly.pdbx_seq_one_letter_code
_entity_poly.pdbx_strand_id
1 'polypeptide(L)'
;MAHIRERLDVAPVLRRRLVRVPFDLDRAYWIDEAEVDLEYHIRHIALPKPGDWRHLCIQVARLHSQVLDRNKPLWQAYVIEGIDNVAGVKPGSFAIYIKFHRAEVDGEASAQILRALHSLISMPEHSHISRKPILADAMPTAAELYARSAGNVVPRVVRLWHAVSAATLKMSSLAGK
;
A
#
# COMPACT_ATOMS: atom_id res chain seq x y z
N MET A 1 5.16 -4.84 -18.56
CA MET A 1 6.07 -4.12 -17.64
C MET A 1 6.25 -2.65 -18.02
N ALA A 2 6.62 -2.30 -19.27
CA ALA A 2 6.80 -0.90 -19.69
C ALA A 2 5.56 -0.03 -19.43
N HIS A 3 4.38 -0.49 -19.83
CA HIS A 3 3.11 0.21 -19.63
C HIS A 3 2.83 0.55 -18.14
N ILE A 4 3.12 -0.37 -17.22
CA ILE A 4 2.90 -0.12 -15.79
C ILE A 4 3.94 0.86 -15.25
N ARG A 5 5.18 0.76 -15.71
CA ARG A 5 6.25 1.71 -15.33
C ARG A 5 5.90 3.15 -15.67
N GLU A 6 5.33 3.37 -16.85
CA GLU A 6 4.85 4.69 -17.29
C GLU A 6 3.67 5.20 -16.45
N ARG A 7 2.85 4.28 -15.96
CA ARG A 7 1.66 4.59 -15.16
C ARG A 7 1.90 4.74 -13.66
N LEU A 8 3.04 4.30 -13.14
CA LEU A 8 3.41 4.52 -11.73
C LEU A 8 3.49 6.01 -11.38
N ASP A 9 3.86 6.85 -12.33
CA ASP A 9 3.94 8.30 -12.13
C ASP A 9 2.55 8.96 -12.00
N VAL A 10 1.50 8.29 -12.49
CA VAL A 10 0.10 8.72 -12.36
C VAL A 10 -0.47 8.35 -10.99
N ALA A 11 0.08 7.33 -10.35
CA ALA A 11 -0.38 6.86 -9.05
C ALA A 11 0.78 6.88 -8.02
N PRO A 12 1.18 8.05 -7.49
CA PRO A 12 2.31 8.19 -6.58
C PRO A 12 2.21 7.29 -5.34
N VAL A 13 0.99 6.94 -4.94
CA VAL A 13 0.74 6.02 -3.82
C VAL A 13 1.43 4.66 -4.02
N LEU A 14 1.59 4.18 -5.26
CA LEU A 14 2.27 2.91 -5.57
C LEU A 14 3.79 2.97 -5.36
N ARG A 15 4.35 4.13 -5.08
CA ARG A 15 5.78 4.34 -4.84
C ARG A 15 6.10 4.54 -3.37
N ARG A 16 5.09 4.66 -2.52
CA ARG A 16 5.28 4.96 -1.11
C ARG A 16 5.64 3.72 -0.32
N ARG A 17 6.63 3.88 0.54
CA ARG A 17 7.06 2.87 1.50
C ARG A 17 6.90 3.39 2.92
N LEU A 18 6.56 2.47 3.83
CA LEU A 18 6.40 2.78 5.24
C LEU A 18 7.75 2.66 5.96
N VAL A 19 8.16 3.73 6.65
CA VAL A 19 9.34 3.73 7.52
C VAL A 19 8.88 3.79 8.96
N ARG A 20 9.22 2.76 9.74
CA ARG A 20 8.90 2.70 11.17
C ARG A 20 9.97 3.43 11.96
N VAL A 21 9.52 4.15 12.97
CA VAL A 21 10.42 4.74 13.96
C VAL A 21 10.96 3.64 14.86
N PRO A 22 12.27 3.61 15.14
CA PRO A 22 12.83 2.63 16.07
C PRO A 22 12.08 2.64 17.41
N PHE A 23 11.89 1.45 17.98
CA PHE A 23 11.14 1.23 19.22
C PHE A 23 9.69 1.68 19.21
N ASP A 24 9.11 1.92 18.00
CA ASP A 24 7.74 2.39 17.82
C ASP A 24 7.40 3.67 18.64
N LEU A 25 8.39 4.53 18.84
CA LEU A 25 8.24 5.77 19.62
C LEU A 25 7.27 6.76 19.01
N ASP A 26 7.04 6.68 17.70
CA ASP A 26 6.06 7.50 16.99
C ASP A 26 5.40 6.69 15.87
N ARG A 27 4.44 7.33 15.19
CA ARG A 27 3.80 6.74 14.00
C ARG A 27 4.82 6.55 12.90
N ALA A 28 4.60 5.53 12.08
CA ALA A 28 5.40 5.31 10.89
C ALA A 28 5.20 6.47 9.89
N TYR A 29 6.23 6.76 9.11
CA TYR A 29 6.26 7.79 8.07
C TYR A 29 6.21 7.15 6.68
N TRP A 30 5.58 7.85 5.75
CA TRP A 30 5.60 7.49 4.33
C TRP A 30 6.75 8.20 3.64
N ILE A 31 7.52 7.49 2.84
CA ILE A 31 8.55 8.03 1.97
C ILE A 31 8.31 7.56 0.54
N ASP A 32 8.61 8.41 -0.43
CA ASP A 32 8.51 8.06 -1.84
C ASP A 32 9.82 7.42 -2.32
N GLU A 33 9.74 6.22 -2.93
CA GLU A 33 10.89 5.54 -3.52
C GLU A 33 11.13 6.04 -4.94
N ALA A 34 12.42 6.27 -5.28
CA ALA A 34 12.83 6.67 -6.63
C ALA A 34 12.51 5.57 -7.64
N GLU A 35 12.81 4.34 -7.28
CA GLU A 35 12.65 3.18 -8.14
C GLU A 35 11.85 2.09 -7.43
N VAL A 36 10.78 1.63 -8.08
CA VAL A 36 9.98 0.50 -7.62
C VAL A 36 10.42 -0.74 -8.38
N ASP A 37 10.77 -1.79 -7.65
CA ASP A 37 11.11 -3.10 -8.19
C ASP A 37 9.83 -3.77 -8.72
N LEU A 38 9.52 -3.53 -10.00
CA LEU A 38 8.32 -4.06 -10.64
C LEU A 38 8.31 -5.59 -10.74
N GLU A 39 9.46 -6.25 -10.82
CA GLU A 39 9.53 -7.72 -10.87
C GLU A 39 9.14 -8.34 -9.54
N TYR A 40 9.44 -7.65 -8.43
CA TYR A 40 8.93 -8.03 -7.12
C TYR A 40 7.43 -7.82 -6.99
N HIS A 41 6.94 -6.67 -7.46
CA HIS A 41 5.55 -6.25 -7.27
C HIS A 41 4.56 -6.92 -8.23
N ILE A 42 5.01 -7.30 -9.44
CA ILE A 42 4.15 -7.86 -10.48
C ILE A 42 4.67 -9.25 -10.83
N ARG A 43 3.90 -10.25 -10.48
CA ARG A 43 4.25 -11.65 -10.70
C ARG A 43 3.29 -12.30 -11.67
N HIS A 44 3.83 -13.21 -12.47
CA HIS A 44 3.09 -14.00 -13.42
C HIS A 44 3.02 -15.44 -12.93
N ILE A 45 1.83 -16.00 -12.87
CA ILE A 45 1.58 -17.37 -12.41
C ILE A 45 0.57 -18.05 -13.31
N ALA A 46 0.69 -19.37 -13.45
CA ALA A 46 -0.26 -20.19 -14.16
C ALA A 46 -1.00 -21.11 -13.19
N LEU A 47 -2.31 -21.28 -13.39
CA LEU A 47 -3.09 -22.24 -12.65
C LEU A 47 -2.78 -23.68 -13.13
N PRO A 48 -2.79 -24.66 -12.21
CA PRO A 48 -2.76 -26.06 -12.61
C PRO A 48 -4.06 -26.44 -13.34
N LYS A 49 -3.98 -27.41 -14.23
CA LYS A 49 -5.18 -27.96 -14.87
C LYS A 49 -6.10 -28.59 -13.81
N PRO A 50 -7.42 -28.47 -13.97
CA PRO A 50 -8.16 -27.98 -15.14
C PRO A 50 -8.32 -26.47 -15.25
N GLY A 51 -7.84 -25.63 -14.31
CA GLY A 51 -7.93 -24.17 -14.39
C GLY A 51 -9.36 -23.64 -14.28
N ASP A 52 -10.12 -24.22 -13.37
CA ASP A 52 -11.50 -23.84 -13.08
C ASP A 52 -11.58 -22.76 -11.99
N TRP A 53 -12.78 -22.29 -11.72
CA TRP A 53 -13.05 -21.28 -10.69
C TRP A 53 -12.53 -21.68 -9.31
N ARG A 54 -12.60 -22.96 -8.95
CA ARG A 54 -12.12 -23.44 -7.65
C ARG A 54 -10.61 -23.28 -7.52
N HIS A 55 -9.85 -23.63 -8.58
CA HIS A 55 -8.39 -23.46 -8.58
C HIS A 55 -7.99 -21.99 -8.48
N LEU A 56 -8.72 -21.11 -9.19
CA LEU A 56 -8.52 -19.68 -9.11
C LEU A 56 -8.76 -19.17 -7.67
N CYS A 57 -9.88 -19.53 -7.05
CA CYS A 57 -10.19 -19.13 -5.69
C CYS A 57 -9.17 -19.62 -4.66
N ILE A 58 -8.70 -20.87 -4.78
CA ILE A 58 -7.67 -21.42 -3.90
C ILE A 58 -6.37 -20.63 -4.07
N GLN A 59 -5.98 -20.34 -5.29
CA GLN A 59 -4.75 -19.60 -5.56
C GLN A 59 -4.83 -18.17 -5.02
N VAL A 60 -5.94 -17.47 -5.28
CA VAL A 60 -6.18 -16.12 -4.75
C VAL A 60 -6.17 -16.12 -3.21
N ALA A 61 -6.80 -17.11 -2.57
CA ALA A 61 -6.79 -17.23 -1.11
C ALA A 61 -5.37 -17.39 -0.55
N ARG A 62 -4.53 -18.22 -1.20
CA ARG A 62 -3.11 -18.38 -0.83
C ARG A 62 -2.33 -17.07 -0.97
N LEU A 63 -2.51 -16.36 -2.09
CA LEU A 63 -1.87 -15.06 -2.30
C LEU A 63 -2.34 -14.01 -1.31
N HIS A 64 -3.63 -14.03 -0.99
CA HIS A 64 -4.22 -13.09 -0.03
C HIS A 64 -3.69 -13.30 1.39
N SER A 65 -3.47 -14.54 1.81
CA SER A 65 -2.96 -14.86 3.15
C SER A 65 -1.49 -14.49 3.36
N GLN A 66 -0.71 -14.31 2.31
CA GLN A 66 0.68 -13.87 2.42
C GLN A 66 0.75 -12.43 2.91
N VAL A 67 1.63 -12.15 3.84
CA VAL A 67 1.84 -10.79 4.35
C VAL A 67 2.68 -9.99 3.35
N LEU A 68 2.33 -8.72 3.13
CA LEU A 68 3.14 -7.80 2.33
C LEU A 68 4.42 -7.43 3.09
N ASP A 69 5.55 -7.37 2.38
CA ASP A 69 6.80 -6.89 2.93
C ASP A 69 6.71 -5.39 3.23
N ARG A 70 6.86 -5.03 4.50
CA ARG A 70 6.77 -3.64 4.95
C ARG A 70 7.98 -2.77 4.62
N ASN A 71 9.04 -3.39 4.12
CA ASN A 71 10.23 -2.68 3.64
C ASN A 71 10.12 -2.26 2.17
N LYS A 72 8.99 -2.55 1.53
CA LYS A 72 8.68 -2.20 0.14
C LYS A 72 7.33 -1.47 0.07
N PRO A 73 7.00 -0.84 -1.05
CA PRO A 73 5.64 -0.35 -1.29
C PRO A 73 4.59 -1.42 -1.01
N LEU A 74 3.50 -1.06 -0.34
CA LEU A 74 2.58 -2.01 0.27
C LEU A 74 1.51 -2.53 -0.70
N TRP A 75 1.94 -2.99 -1.86
CA TRP A 75 1.06 -3.60 -2.86
C TRP A 75 1.74 -4.74 -3.61
N GLN A 76 0.96 -5.63 -4.19
CA GLN A 76 1.41 -6.67 -5.11
C GLN A 76 0.31 -6.95 -6.14
N ALA A 77 0.71 -7.25 -7.37
CA ALA A 77 -0.17 -7.64 -8.46
C ALA A 77 0.25 -9.01 -9.02
N TYR A 78 -0.73 -9.79 -9.42
CA TYR A 78 -0.52 -11.11 -10.02
C TYR A 78 -1.32 -11.21 -11.30
N VAL A 79 -0.66 -11.57 -12.38
CA VAL A 79 -1.29 -12.00 -13.63
C VAL A 79 -1.43 -13.51 -13.57
N ILE A 80 -2.65 -14.00 -13.57
CA ILE A 80 -2.97 -15.43 -13.39
C ILE A 80 -3.51 -15.97 -14.70
N GLU A 81 -2.74 -16.84 -15.34
CA GLU A 81 -3.12 -17.52 -16.57
C GLU A 81 -3.70 -18.93 -16.30
N GLY A 82 -4.21 -19.55 -17.36
CA GLY A 82 -4.75 -20.93 -17.29
C GLY A 82 -6.14 -20.99 -16.66
N ILE A 83 -6.95 -19.95 -16.82
CA ILE A 83 -8.35 -19.91 -16.37
C ILE A 83 -9.33 -20.43 -17.44
N ASP A 84 -8.91 -21.44 -18.19
CA ASP A 84 -9.61 -21.89 -19.42
C ASP A 84 -10.94 -22.60 -19.15
N ASN A 85 -11.15 -23.12 -17.94
CA ASN A 85 -12.39 -23.80 -17.51
C ASN A 85 -13.24 -22.96 -16.54
N VAL A 86 -13.12 -21.64 -16.60
CA VAL A 86 -14.01 -20.74 -15.85
C VAL A 86 -15.20 -20.38 -16.72
N ALA A 87 -16.42 -20.66 -16.23
CA ALA A 87 -17.63 -20.37 -16.97
C ALA A 87 -17.75 -18.88 -17.34
N GLY A 88 -18.06 -18.58 -18.60
CA GLY A 88 -18.17 -17.23 -19.11
C GLY A 88 -16.84 -16.55 -19.47
N VAL A 89 -15.71 -17.22 -19.28
CA VAL A 89 -14.38 -16.73 -19.65
C VAL A 89 -13.91 -17.41 -20.93
N LYS A 90 -13.37 -16.64 -21.88
CA LYS A 90 -12.83 -17.18 -23.12
C LYS A 90 -11.51 -17.90 -22.87
N PRO A 91 -11.22 -19.03 -23.58
CA PRO A 91 -9.90 -19.65 -23.52
C PRO A 91 -8.78 -18.66 -23.85
N GLY A 92 -7.65 -18.79 -23.17
CA GLY A 92 -6.52 -17.86 -23.30
C GLY A 92 -6.70 -16.53 -22.58
N SER A 93 -7.76 -16.37 -21.79
CA SER A 93 -7.91 -15.22 -20.89
C SER A 93 -7.01 -15.35 -19.67
N PHE A 94 -6.80 -14.23 -18.99
CA PHE A 94 -6.07 -14.17 -17.72
C PHE A 94 -6.86 -13.34 -16.69
N ALA A 95 -6.59 -13.60 -15.43
CA ALA A 95 -7.11 -12.79 -14.34
C ALA A 95 -5.99 -11.89 -13.77
N ILE A 96 -6.36 -10.70 -13.32
CA ILE A 96 -5.47 -9.82 -12.57
C ILE A 96 -5.96 -9.77 -11.14
N TYR A 97 -5.10 -10.18 -10.20
CA TYR A 97 -5.34 -10.04 -8.78
C TYR A 97 -4.38 -9.00 -8.21
N ILE A 98 -4.91 -7.96 -7.58
CA ILE A 98 -4.12 -6.90 -6.97
C ILE A 98 -4.43 -6.83 -5.48
N LYS A 99 -3.40 -6.74 -4.67
CA LYS A 99 -3.47 -6.64 -3.22
C LYS A 99 -2.80 -5.36 -2.75
N PHE A 100 -3.52 -4.59 -1.93
CA PHE A 100 -3.05 -3.39 -1.25
C PHE A 100 -3.12 -3.57 0.25
N HIS A 101 -2.21 -2.93 0.96
CA HIS A 101 -2.35 -2.80 2.41
C HIS A 101 -3.32 -1.68 2.74
N ARG A 102 -4.23 -1.94 3.66
CA ARG A 102 -5.29 -0.99 4.03
C ARG A 102 -4.79 0.34 4.61
N ALA A 103 -3.56 0.39 5.12
CA ALA A 103 -2.96 1.63 5.60
C ALA A 103 -2.58 2.60 4.47
N GLU A 104 -2.41 2.09 3.24
CA GLU A 104 -1.97 2.86 2.09
C GLU A 104 -3.16 3.32 1.23
N VAL A 105 -4.12 2.43 1.04
CA VAL A 105 -5.21 2.62 0.09
C VAL A 105 -6.53 2.19 0.72
N ASP A 106 -7.49 3.08 0.77
CA ASP A 106 -8.88 2.74 1.08
C ASP A 106 -9.65 2.23 -0.15
N GLY A 107 -10.91 1.86 0.05
CA GLY A 107 -11.73 1.28 -1.02
C GLY A 107 -11.96 2.22 -2.21
N GLU A 108 -12.07 3.51 -1.98
CA GLU A 108 -12.28 4.51 -3.02
C GLU A 108 -10.99 4.79 -3.79
N ALA A 109 -9.88 4.98 -3.08
CA ALA A 109 -8.56 5.18 -3.68
C ALA A 109 -8.13 3.96 -4.51
N SER A 110 -8.44 2.72 -4.07
CA SER A 110 -8.15 1.52 -4.86
C SER A 110 -8.87 1.50 -6.21
N ALA A 111 -10.13 1.92 -6.24
CA ALA A 111 -10.88 2.03 -7.50
C ALA A 111 -10.30 3.11 -8.43
N GLN A 112 -9.83 4.23 -7.88
CA GLN A 112 -9.17 5.29 -8.66
C GLN A 112 -7.84 4.80 -9.25
N ILE A 113 -7.03 4.09 -8.46
CA ILE A 113 -5.77 3.48 -8.92
C ILE A 113 -6.04 2.48 -10.05
N LEU A 114 -7.02 1.60 -9.89
CA LEU A 114 -7.39 0.65 -10.94
C LEU A 114 -7.80 1.36 -12.23
N ARG A 115 -8.60 2.42 -12.15
CA ARG A 115 -8.97 3.22 -13.32
C ARG A 115 -7.75 3.89 -13.97
N ALA A 116 -6.80 4.39 -13.17
CA ALA A 116 -5.58 5.01 -13.68
C ALA A 116 -4.64 3.99 -14.37
N LEU A 117 -4.61 2.75 -13.87
CA LEU A 117 -3.78 1.68 -14.44
C LEU A 117 -4.40 1.04 -15.69
N HIS A 118 -5.73 1.06 -15.82
CA HIS A 118 -6.44 0.50 -16.95
C HIS A 118 -6.75 1.59 -17.98
N SER A 119 -6.36 1.37 -19.24
CA SER A 119 -6.83 2.15 -20.37
C SER A 119 -7.97 1.41 -21.03
N LEU A 120 -9.09 2.09 -21.23
CA LEU A 120 -10.24 1.57 -21.98
C LEU A 120 -9.96 1.52 -23.50
N ILE A 121 -8.87 2.13 -23.95
CA ILE A 121 -8.50 2.24 -25.36
C ILE A 121 -7.30 1.33 -25.60
N SER A 122 -7.43 0.39 -26.53
CA SER A 122 -6.38 -0.55 -26.94
C SER A 122 -5.19 0.09 -27.66
N MET A 123 -5.24 1.36 -27.99
CA MET A 123 -4.14 2.09 -28.59
C MET A 123 -3.30 2.77 -27.51
N PRO A 124 -1.95 2.67 -27.58
CA PRO A 124 -1.09 3.45 -26.73
C PRO A 124 -1.23 4.93 -27.16
N GLU A 125 -2.15 5.64 -26.54
CA GLU A 125 -2.04 7.08 -26.51
C GLU A 125 -0.74 7.35 -25.72
N HIS A 126 0.29 7.75 -26.45
CA HIS A 126 1.48 8.35 -25.87
C HIS A 126 1.04 9.71 -25.31
N SER A 127 0.24 9.66 -24.27
CA SER A 127 0.02 10.84 -23.43
C SER A 127 1.41 11.19 -22.90
N HIS A 128 1.97 12.26 -23.41
CA HIS A 128 3.12 12.94 -22.84
C HIS A 128 2.72 13.39 -21.43
N ILE A 129 2.68 12.44 -20.50
CA ILE A 129 2.57 12.74 -19.08
C ILE A 129 3.87 13.46 -18.77
N SER A 130 3.76 14.77 -18.58
CA SER A 130 4.88 15.60 -18.17
C SER A 130 5.47 14.98 -16.92
N ARG A 131 6.58 14.25 -17.07
CA ARG A 131 7.32 13.65 -15.97
C ARG A 131 7.87 14.80 -15.12
N LYS A 132 7.12 15.20 -14.09
CA LYS A 132 7.75 15.92 -13.00
C LYS A 132 8.74 14.93 -12.37
N PRO A 133 10.04 15.27 -12.30
CA PRO A 133 10.98 14.42 -11.60
C PRO A 133 10.47 14.24 -10.17
N ILE A 134 10.09 13.03 -9.82
CA ILE A 134 9.74 12.70 -8.45
C ILE A 134 11.07 12.68 -7.72
N LEU A 135 11.31 13.71 -6.91
CA LEU A 135 12.41 13.71 -5.97
C LEU A 135 12.11 12.59 -4.96
N ALA A 136 12.90 11.53 -5.04
CA ALA A 136 12.86 10.50 -4.02
C ALA A 136 13.22 11.13 -2.69
N ASP A 137 12.43 10.85 -1.67
CA ASP A 137 12.78 11.22 -0.32
C ASP A 137 14.04 10.46 0.11
N ALA A 138 15.06 11.19 0.55
CA ALA A 138 16.21 10.54 1.16
C ALA A 138 15.73 9.73 2.37
N MET A 139 16.28 8.51 2.52
CA MET A 139 15.95 7.69 3.68
C MET A 139 16.33 8.44 4.95
N PRO A 140 15.36 8.77 5.83
CA PRO A 140 15.67 9.51 7.04
C PRO A 140 16.62 8.68 7.93
N THR A 141 17.60 9.34 8.47
CA THR A 141 18.51 8.73 9.45
C THR A 141 17.77 8.42 10.76
N ALA A 142 18.29 7.48 11.54
CA ALA A 142 17.72 7.20 12.87
C ALA A 142 17.65 8.46 13.74
N ALA A 143 18.66 9.32 13.67
CA ALA A 143 18.70 10.58 14.41
C ALA A 143 17.57 11.54 14.00
N GLU A 144 17.28 11.66 12.69
CA GLU A 144 16.17 12.47 12.19
C GLU A 144 14.81 11.90 12.62
N LEU A 145 14.65 10.58 12.59
CA LEU A 145 13.45 9.92 13.07
C LEU A 145 13.23 10.17 14.57
N TYR A 146 14.28 10.09 15.38
CA TYR A 146 14.21 10.41 16.80
C TYR A 146 13.89 11.89 17.05
N ALA A 147 14.51 12.81 16.34
CA ALA A 147 14.25 14.23 16.47
C ALA A 147 12.79 14.57 16.13
N ARG A 148 12.25 14.03 15.05
CA ARG A 148 10.84 14.18 14.67
C ARG A 148 9.91 13.56 15.71
N SER A 149 10.26 12.37 16.22
CA SER A 149 9.47 11.68 17.25
C SER A 149 9.42 12.47 18.55
N ALA A 150 10.54 13.04 19.00
CA ALA A 150 10.58 13.88 20.18
C ALA A 150 9.63 15.07 20.06
N GLY A 151 9.60 15.75 18.91
CA GLY A 151 8.67 16.84 18.62
C GLY A 151 7.19 16.43 18.71
N ASN A 152 6.88 15.17 18.39
CA ASN A 152 5.50 14.65 18.42
C ASN A 152 5.12 14.02 19.77
N VAL A 153 6.06 13.36 20.44
CA VAL A 153 5.81 12.63 21.71
C VAL A 153 5.66 13.59 22.87
N VAL A 154 6.53 14.59 22.98
CA VAL A 154 6.52 15.54 24.10
C VAL A 154 5.14 16.23 24.25
N PRO A 155 4.51 16.80 23.20
CA PRO A 155 3.18 17.39 23.35
C PRO A 155 2.09 16.38 23.71
N ARG A 156 2.25 15.08 23.33
CA ARG A 156 1.29 14.03 23.71
C ARG A 156 1.40 13.69 25.19
N VAL A 157 2.61 13.56 25.70
CA VAL A 157 2.86 13.27 27.12
C VAL A 157 2.35 14.43 27.97
N VAL A 158 2.63 15.68 27.59
CA VAL A 158 2.14 16.87 28.29
C VAL A 158 0.60 16.92 28.31
N ARG A 159 -0.05 16.65 27.17
CA ARG A 159 -1.53 16.59 27.11
C ARG A 159 -2.10 15.47 27.98
N LEU A 160 -1.48 14.29 27.98
CA LEU A 160 -1.89 13.17 28.81
C LEU A 160 -1.77 13.54 30.31
N TRP A 161 -0.65 14.17 30.70
CA TRP A 161 -0.45 14.63 32.06
C TRP A 161 -1.54 15.64 32.49
N HIS A 162 -1.85 16.62 31.66
CA HIS A 162 -2.94 17.56 31.94
C HIS A 162 -4.31 16.88 32.04
N ALA A 163 -4.58 15.90 31.18
CA ALA A 163 -5.84 15.15 31.24
C ALA A 163 -5.96 14.33 32.52
N VAL A 164 -4.90 13.64 32.93
CA VAL A 164 -4.86 12.84 34.17
C VAL A 164 -4.99 13.73 35.39
N SER A 165 -4.24 14.83 35.46
CA SER A 165 -4.33 15.79 36.58
C SER A 165 -5.71 16.41 36.70
N ALA A 166 -6.35 16.79 35.60
CA ALA A 166 -7.72 17.29 35.60
C ALA A 166 -8.74 16.27 36.06
N ALA A 167 -8.56 15.00 35.67
CA ALA A 167 -9.42 13.87 36.07
C ALA A 167 -9.32 13.62 37.59
N THR A 168 -8.08 13.61 38.14
CA THR A 168 -7.87 13.39 39.58
C THR A 168 -8.46 14.51 40.43
N LEU A 169 -8.34 15.78 40.01
CA LEU A 169 -8.95 16.92 40.69
C LEU A 169 -10.49 16.81 40.68
N LYS A 170 -11.07 16.37 39.56
CA LYS A 170 -12.53 16.19 39.46
C LYS A 170 -13.05 15.03 40.31
N MET A 171 -12.31 13.95 40.43
CA MET A 171 -12.64 12.81 41.29
C MET A 171 -12.56 13.20 42.78
N SER A 172 -11.54 13.94 43.20
CA SER A 172 -11.40 14.39 44.58
C SER A 172 -12.53 15.34 44.99
N SER A 173 -13.02 16.20 44.08
CA SER A 173 -14.15 17.06 44.32
C SER A 173 -15.52 16.34 44.43
N LEU A 174 -15.64 15.15 43.85
CA LEU A 174 -16.84 14.29 43.95
C LEU A 174 -16.85 13.40 45.21
N ALA A 175 -15.68 13.04 45.71
CA ALA A 175 -15.53 12.21 46.91
C ALA A 175 -15.62 13.00 48.20
N GLY A 176 -15.60 14.33 48.12
CA GLY A 176 -15.73 15.26 49.28
C GLY A 176 -17.15 15.81 49.51
N LYS A 177 -18.13 15.27 48.78
CA LYS A 177 -19.58 15.51 49.00
C LYS A 177 -20.24 14.27 49.53
#